data_d26b8d01c7cc3e54c153be039e1c139a
#
_entry.id   d26b8d01c7cc3e54c153be039e1c139a
#
_cell.length_a   1.000
_cell.length_b   1.000
_cell.length_c   1.000
_cell.angle_alpha   90.00
_cell.angle_beta   90.00
_cell.angle_gamma   90.00
#
_symmetry.space_group_name_H-M   'P 1'
#
loop_
_entity.id
_entity.type
_entity.pdbx_description
1 polymer ?
#
loop_
_entity_poly.entity_id
_entity_poly.type
_entity_poly.pdbx_seq_one_letter_code
_entity_poly.pdbx_strand_id
1 'polypeptide(L)'
;MDDPASHLSLKAASVYSTDQAGYRYRIEGGKACILFADSSSKDLTVPEAIDGAPVTAIAAGAFSDLVDLERISLPDSLTSLGAEAFARCTSLRAAKLGCALESIGEGTFRGCSRLERLDLPKSLTSIGNSAFSNTSLSRLAIPSSCVNIGDDALCTGPSFPGSAGLAYASSLSEVSVAAGNRAYKMHGGVLCREVPDGRLDAVFCPGSTGNVVLGKRVRSVAPSTFAGTHRIAHLLIFEAVSFPEKTPPLPNRACDRLTIDFSAPRGTSWEISLELPSGAIRNRIIDAAFFGGRIRPEALVCAYDESIPQFKDEFEQTRLMAARLARPVMLDEAHRALFRSVVDESFVSLCVHAGARNDWETLDNLMDSGILDGERAPEAVSALNRFGFTLAAAHVIDGKEKRFGSQCIDYGI
;
A
#
# COMPACT_ATOMS: atom_id res chain seq x y z
N MET A 1 -35.86 39.57 -20.02
CA MET A 1 -35.45 38.16 -20.02
C MET A 1 -34.07 38.13 -20.68
N ASP A 2 -33.06 38.37 -19.87
CA ASP A 2 -31.66 38.51 -20.36
C ASP A 2 -31.03 37.14 -20.38
N ASP A 3 -30.44 36.83 -21.51
CA ASP A 3 -29.72 35.59 -21.82
C ASP A 3 -28.39 35.52 -20.99
N PRO A 4 -28.20 34.48 -20.15
CA PRO A 4 -26.99 34.35 -19.34
C PRO A 4 -25.74 33.93 -20.14
N ALA A 5 -25.82 33.78 -21.46
CA ALA A 5 -24.69 33.39 -22.32
C ALA A 5 -23.79 34.55 -22.77
N SER A 6 -24.11 35.82 -22.43
CA SER A 6 -23.41 36.99 -22.96
C SER A 6 -22.26 37.54 -22.08
N HIS A 7 -21.90 36.88 -20.98
CA HIS A 7 -20.81 37.37 -20.07
C HIS A 7 -19.50 36.59 -20.12
N LEU A 8 -19.28 35.74 -21.14
CA LEU A 8 -17.92 35.33 -21.51
C LEU A 8 -17.28 36.40 -22.40
N SER A 9 -17.14 37.58 -21.81
CA SER A 9 -16.43 38.68 -22.44
C SER A 9 -14.96 38.35 -22.66
N LEU A 10 -14.60 38.26 -23.93
CA LEU A 10 -13.27 38.37 -24.53
C LEU A 10 -12.37 39.34 -23.76
N LYS A 11 -11.65 38.87 -22.74
CA LYS A 11 -10.46 39.54 -22.24
C LYS A 11 -9.25 38.94 -22.92
N ALA A 12 -8.65 39.79 -23.76
CA ALA A 12 -7.37 39.67 -24.46
C ALA A 12 -7.32 38.46 -25.41
N ALA A 13 -7.44 38.74 -26.70
CA ALA A 13 -6.99 37.87 -27.77
C ALA A 13 -5.49 37.61 -27.56
N SER A 14 -5.14 36.57 -26.82
CA SER A 14 -3.78 36.06 -26.82
C SER A 14 -3.49 35.61 -28.25
N VAL A 15 -2.61 36.30 -28.92
CA VAL A 15 -2.19 35.97 -30.29
C VAL A 15 -1.51 34.60 -30.21
N TYR A 16 -2.21 33.56 -30.63
CA TYR A 16 -1.62 32.26 -30.86
C TYR A 16 -1.45 32.03 -32.36
N SER A 17 -0.36 31.38 -32.71
CA SER A 17 -0.12 30.92 -34.08
C SER A 17 -0.41 29.42 -34.21
N THR A 18 -0.64 28.97 -35.43
CA THR A 18 -0.78 27.52 -35.73
C THR A 18 0.36 27.17 -36.69
N ASP A 19 1.14 26.17 -36.35
CA ASP A 19 2.19 25.66 -37.24
C ASP A 19 1.65 24.70 -38.30
N GLN A 20 2.53 24.24 -39.20
CA GLN A 20 2.18 23.29 -40.25
C GLN A 20 1.78 21.89 -39.76
N ALA A 21 2.15 21.56 -38.53
CA ALA A 21 1.85 20.29 -37.85
C ALA A 21 0.55 20.35 -37.04
N GLY A 22 -0.16 21.52 -37.03
CA GLY A 22 -1.45 21.68 -36.34
C GLY A 22 -1.33 22.04 -34.85
N TYR A 23 -0.13 22.38 -34.36
CA TYR A 23 0.03 22.87 -32.98
C TYR A 23 -0.41 24.33 -32.89
N ARG A 24 -1.29 24.64 -31.95
CA ARG A 24 -1.52 26.02 -31.50
C ARG A 24 -0.49 26.35 -30.43
N TYR A 25 0.25 27.38 -30.60
CA TYR A 25 1.34 27.78 -29.71
C TYR A 25 1.41 29.29 -29.49
N ARG A 26 2.15 29.68 -28.49
CA ARG A 26 2.49 31.04 -28.15
C ARG A 26 3.99 31.16 -27.93
N ILE A 27 4.60 32.22 -28.44
CA ILE A 27 6.00 32.52 -28.18
C ILE A 27 6.07 33.70 -27.21
N GLU A 28 6.70 33.48 -26.07
CA GLU A 28 6.96 34.50 -25.04
C GLU A 28 8.41 34.42 -24.60
N GLY A 29 9.11 35.60 -24.59
CA GLY A 29 10.50 35.64 -24.21
C GLY A 29 11.42 34.74 -25.05
N GLY A 30 11.11 34.55 -26.33
CA GLY A 30 11.85 33.65 -27.23
C GLY A 30 11.67 32.14 -26.96
N LYS A 31 10.67 31.74 -26.19
CA LYS A 31 10.31 30.33 -25.89
C LYS A 31 8.91 30.03 -26.38
N ALA A 32 8.74 28.88 -26.97
CA ALA A 32 7.43 28.39 -27.43
C ALA A 32 6.74 27.56 -26.36
N CYS A 33 5.43 27.83 -26.18
CA CYS A 33 4.52 27.03 -25.37
C CYS A 33 3.41 26.48 -26.27
N ILE A 34 3.25 25.15 -26.30
CA ILE A 34 2.14 24.50 -27.03
C ILE A 34 0.88 24.61 -26.19
N LEU A 35 -0.17 25.20 -26.75
CA LEU A 35 -1.44 25.45 -26.09
C LEU A 35 -2.48 24.36 -26.42
N PHE A 36 -2.39 23.79 -27.60
CA PHE A 36 -3.33 22.76 -28.09
C PHE A 36 -2.74 22.01 -29.27
N ALA A 37 -3.04 20.73 -29.36
CA ALA A 37 -2.72 19.87 -30.50
C ALA A 37 -3.98 19.13 -30.94
N ASP A 38 -4.29 19.19 -32.22
CA ASP A 38 -5.34 18.40 -32.86
C ASP A 38 -4.67 17.37 -33.78
N SER A 39 -4.63 16.12 -33.34
CA SER A 39 -3.93 15.08 -34.08
C SER A 39 -4.65 13.75 -33.93
N SER A 40 -4.90 13.08 -35.07
CA SER A 40 -5.34 11.68 -35.13
C SER A 40 -4.16 10.71 -35.29
N SER A 41 -2.93 11.20 -35.18
CA SER A 41 -1.74 10.37 -35.34
C SER A 41 -1.53 9.46 -34.12
N LYS A 42 -1.19 8.19 -34.41
CA LYS A 42 -0.82 7.23 -33.38
C LYS A 42 0.55 7.51 -32.78
N ASP A 43 1.44 8.07 -33.57
CA ASP A 43 2.80 8.41 -33.22
C ASP A 43 3.02 9.91 -33.42
N LEU A 44 3.38 10.60 -32.35
CA LEU A 44 3.57 12.04 -32.38
C LEU A 44 4.97 12.39 -31.86
N THR A 45 5.68 13.23 -32.64
CA THR A 45 6.94 13.80 -32.19
C THR A 45 6.79 15.31 -32.14
N VAL A 46 6.90 15.86 -30.93
CA VAL A 46 6.88 17.31 -30.75
C VAL A 46 8.25 17.87 -31.16
N PRO A 47 8.29 18.89 -32.03
CA PRO A 47 9.55 19.45 -32.51
C PRO A 47 10.33 20.16 -31.39
N GLU A 48 11.66 20.23 -31.53
CA GLU A 48 12.54 20.95 -30.60
C GLU A 48 12.27 22.46 -30.58
N ALA A 49 11.83 23.02 -31.73
CA ALA A 49 11.56 24.44 -31.89
C ALA A 49 10.38 24.65 -32.86
N ILE A 50 9.63 25.71 -32.63
CA ILE A 50 8.58 26.24 -33.50
C ILE A 50 8.88 27.68 -33.80
N ASP A 51 8.93 28.09 -35.09
CA ASP A 51 9.32 29.43 -35.57
C ASP A 51 10.65 29.89 -34.99
N GLY A 52 11.62 28.99 -34.86
CA GLY A 52 12.94 29.26 -34.30
C GLY A 52 12.99 29.38 -32.77
N ALA A 53 11.85 29.33 -32.08
CA ALA A 53 11.77 29.36 -30.63
C ALA A 53 11.75 27.93 -30.06
N PRO A 54 12.64 27.58 -29.10
CA PRO A 54 12.61 26.24 -28.48
C PRO A 54 11.29 25.99 -27.76
N VAL A 55 10.75 24.77 -27.89
CA VAL A 55 9.54 24.35 -27.19
C VAL A 55 9.91 24.01 -25.77
N THR A 56 9.54 24.87 -24.83
CA THR A 56 9.90 24.69 -23.41
C THR A 56 8.74 24.34 -22.50
N ALA A 57 7.50 24.51 -22.96
CA ALA A 57 6.31 24.20 -22.19
C ALA A 57 5.19 23.60 -23.02
N ILE A 58 4.41 22.73 -22.40
CA ILE A 58 3.12 22.25 -22.87
C ILE A 58 2.07 22.73 -21.88
N ALA A 59 1.06 23.45 -22.37
CA ALA A 59 0.01 24.04 -21.52
C ALA A 59 -0.93 22.96 -20.94
N ALA A 60 -1.76 23.39 -20.00
CA ALA A 60 -2.77 22.51 -19.41
C ALA A 60 -3.74 21.98 -20.50
N GLY A 61 -3.99 20.68 -20.49
CA GLY A 61 -4.90 19.99 -21.42
C GLY A 61 -4.47 19.98 -22.89
N ALA A 62 -3.26 20.42 -23.24
CA ALA A 62 -2.87 20.66 -24.63
C ALA A 62 -2.98 19.45 -25.57
N PHE A 63 -2.78 18.23 -25.07
CA PHE A 63 -2.90 16.96 -25.78
C PHE A 63 -3.97 16.05 -25.14
N SER A 64 -4.88 16.62 -24.34
CA SER A 64 -5.92 15.82 -23.69
C SER A 64 -6.86 15.20 -24.73
N ASP A 65 -7.42 14.02 -24.37
CA ASP A 65 -8.42 13.30 -25.18
C ASP A 65 -7.93 12.80 -26.56
N LEU A 66 -6.62 12.77 -26.81
CA LEU A 66 -6.06 12.14 -28.01
C LEU A 66 -6.13 10.60 -27.84
N VAL A 67 -7.32 10.04 -28.01
CA VAL A 67 -7.61 8.63 -27.70
C VAL A 67 -6.86 7.62 -28.59
N ASP A 68 -6.47 8.03 -29.80
CA ASP A 68 -5.74 7.21 -30.77
C ASP A 68 -4.22 7.29 -30.61
N LEU A 69 -3.71 8.24 -29.83
CA LEU A 69 -2.28 8.44 -29.61
C LEU A 69 -1.68 7.25 -28.86
N GLU A 70 -0.75 6.54 -29.50
CA GLU A 70 -0.08 5.38 -28.93
C GLU A 70 1.32 5.70 -28.36
N ARG A 71 2.05 6.60 -29.02
CA ARG A 71 3.40 6.99 -28.61
C ARG A 71 3.62 8.50 -28.78
N ILE A 72 4.31 9.10 -27.83
CA ILE A 72 4.73 10.49 -27.93
C ILE A 72 6.22 10.63 -27.62
N SER A 73 6.91 11.49 -28.40
CA SER A 73 8.27 11.92 -28.11
C SER A 73 8.30 13.43 -27.87
N LEU A 74 8.75 13.84 -26.70
CA LEU A 74 8.85 15.24 -26.28
C LEU A 74 10.28 15.74 -26.47
N PRO A 75 10.47 17.03 -26.81
CA PRO A 75 11.78 17.62 -27.08
C PRO A 75 12.63 17.71 -25.81
N ASP A 76 13.94 17.68 -26.00
CA ASP A 76 14.90 17.80 -24.88
C ASP A 76 14.93 19.22 -24.28
N SER A 77 14.44 20.24 -25.01
CA SER A 77 14.26 21.61 -24.52
C SER A 77 13.07 21.80 -23.56
N LEU A 78 12.18 20.81 -23.46
CA LEU A 78 10.95 20.90 -22.66
C LEU A 78 11.26 20.90 -21.16
N THR A 79 10.79 21.92 -20.45
CA THR A 79 10.98 22.04 -18.98
C THR A 79 9.72 21.77 -18.18
N SER A 80 8.53 21.95 -18.77
CA SER A 80 7.28 21.77 -18.02
C SER A 80 6.15 21.14 -18.83
N LEU A 81 5.41 20.25 -18.17
CA LEU A 81 4.12 19.74 -18.61
C LEU A 81 3.02 20.32 -17.72
N GLY A 82 2.04 20.96 -18.34
CA GLY A 82 0.88 21.53 -17.67
C GLY A 82 -0.06 20.48 -17.10
N ALA A 83 -1.00 20.94 -16.28
CA ALA A 83 -2.04 20.07 -15.70
C ALA A 83 -2.83 19.39 -16.82
N GLU A 84 -3.12 18.09 -16.66
CA GLU A 84 -3.92 17.30 -17.59
C GLU A 84 -3.41 17.30 -19.06
N ALA A 85 -2.13 17.65 -19.30
CA ALA A 85 -1.60 17.82 -20.65
C ALA A 85 -1.85 16.62 -21.58
N PHE A 86 -1.82 15.40 -21.06
CA PHE A 86 -2.14 14.14 -21.77
C PHE A 86 -3.29 13.38 -21.12
N ALA A 87 -4.17 14.08 -20.39
CA ALA A 87 -5.27 13.38 -19.73
C ALA A 87 -6.16 12.64 -20.75
N ARG A 88 -6.54 11.41 -20.40
CA ARG A 88 -7.45 10.54 -21.20
C ARG A 88 -6.91 10.14 -22.59
N CYS A 89 -5.60 10.18 -22.80
CA CYS A 89 -4.97 9.53 -23.97
C CYS A 89 -4.99 8.00 -23.75
N THR A 90 -6.16 7.39 -23.93
CA THR A 90 -6.42 6.00 -23.50
C THR A 90 -5.60 4.94 -24.23
N SER A 91 -5.11 5.23 -25.43
CA SER A 91 -4.24 4.33 -26.21
C SER A 91 -2.74 4.55 -25.95
N LEU A 92 -2.35 5.60 -25.21
CA LEU A 92 -0.95 5.95 -24.98
C LEU A 92 -0.23 4.84 -24.21
N ARG A 93 0.79 4.23 -24.84
CA ARG A 93 1.60 3.13 -24.29
C ARG A 93 2.95 3.58 -23.80
N ALA A 94 3.53 4.59 -24.46
CA ALA A 94 4.87 5.10 -24.14
C ALA A 94 4.96 6.60 -24.39
N ALA A 95 5.61 7.30 -23.48
CA ALA A 95 5.99 8.70 -23.61
C ALA A 95 7.48 8.84 -23.37
N LYS A 96 8.23 9.32 -24.37
CA LYS A 96 9.62 9.73 -24.18
C LYS A 96 9.62 11.16 -23.69
N LEU A 97 10.04 11.38 -22.47
CA LEU A 97 10.17 12.71 -21.86
C LEU A 97 11.53 13.33 -22.24
N GLY A 98 11.54 14.64 -22.46
CA GLY A 98 12.79 15.38 -22.69
C GLY A 98 13.70 15.40 -21.48
N CYS A 99 15.01 15.48 -21.71
CA CYS A 99 16.00 15.40 -20.63
C CYS A 99 16.06 16.63 -19.71
N ALA A 100 15.51 17.79 -20.15
CA ALA A 100 15.42 19.01 -19.35
C ALA A 100 14.10 19.16 -18.58
N LEU A 101 13.19 18.18 -18.62
CA LEU A 101 11.89 18.29 -17.96
C LEU A 101 12.03 18.36 -16.45
N GLU A 102 11.57 19.47 -15.87
CA GLU A 102 11.64 19.76 -14.43
C GLU A 102 10.33 19.50 -13.69
N SER A 103 9.19 19.63 -14.40
CA SER A 103 7.88 19.49 -13.75
C SER A 103 6.86 18.74 -14.60
N ILE A 104 6.13 17.85 -13.93
CA ILE A 104 4.93 17.18 -14.43
C ILE A 104 3.75 17.73 -13.64
N GLY A 105 2.77 18.33 -14.32
CA GLY A 105 1.60 18.97 -13.69
C GLY A 105 0.60 17.97 -13.10
N GLU A 106 -0.44 18.52 -12.45
CA GLU A 106 -1.55 17.74 -11.92
C GLU A 106 -2.25 16.96 -13.02
N GLY A 107 -2.53 15.67 -12.77
CA GLY A 107 -3.28 14.80 -13.67
C GLY A 107 -2.70 14.67 -15.07
N THR A 108 -1.42 15.01 -15.30
CA THR A 108 -0.82 15.08 -16.64
C THR A 108 -1.10 13.83 -17.48
N PHE A 109 -0.96 12.63 -16.91
CA PHE A 109 -1.22 11.34 -17.58
C PHE A 109 -2.48 10.64 -17.04
N ARG A 110 -3.36 11.37 -16.36
CA ARG A 110 -4.58 10.77 -15.80
C ARG A 110 -5.44 10.15 -16.89
N GLY A 111 -5.79 8.86 -16.73
CA GLY A 111 -6.61 8.13 -17.70
C GLY A 111 -5.84 7.59 -18.90
N CYS A 112 -4.51 7.67 -18.93
CA CYS A 112 -3.68 6.97 -19.90
C CYS A 112 -3.62 5.47 -19.55
N SER A 113 -4.74 4.77 -19.73
CA SER A 113 -4.96 3.42 -19.21
C SER A 113 -4.06 2.33 -19.81
N ARG A 114 -3.37 2.62 -20.90
CA ARG A 114 -2.38 1.73 -21.54
C ARG A 114 -0.93 2.12 -21.31
N LEU A 115 -0.66 3.17 -20.50
CA LEU A 115 0.70 3.62 -20.21
C LEU A 115 1.33 2.67 -19.19
N GLU A 116 2.20 1.77 -19.68
CA GLU A 116 2.84 0.72 -18.89
C GLU A 116 4.24 1.09 -18.39
N ARG A 117 4.93 1.99 -19.12
CA ARG A 117 6.31 2.39 -18.82
C ARG A 117 6.51 3.87 -19.03
N LEU A 118 7.20 4.49 -18.11
CA LEU A 118 7.58 5.89 -18.17
C LEU A 118 8.91 6.09 -17.44
N ASP A 119 9.92 6.55 -18.18
CA ASP A 119 11.21 6.89 -17.60
C ASP A 119 11.23 8.37 -17.22
N LEU A 120 11.41 8.67 -15.94
CA LEU A 120 11.49 10.03 -15.43
C LEU A 120 12.91 10.58 -15.63
N PRO A 121 13.08 11.78 -16.22
CA PRO A 121 14.40 12.36 -16.43
C PRO A 121 15.05 12.81 -15.13
N LYS A 122 16.39 12.86 -15.15
CA LYS A 122 17.19 13.25 -13.97
C LYS A 122 17.03 14.73 -13.56
N SER A 123 16.46 15.55 -14.41
CA SER A 123 16.13 16.97 -14.16
C SER A 123 14.83 17.15 -13.37
N LEU A 124 13.96 16.11 -13.33
CA LEU A 124 12.62 16.23 -12.78
C LEU A 124 12.66 16.56 -11.28
N THR A 125 12.04 17.68 -10.90
CA THR A 125 11.98 18.17 -9.51
C THR A 125 10.60 17.98 -8.88
N SER A 126 9.54 17.96 -9.68
CA SER A 126 8.17 17.87 -9.16
C SER A 126 7.23 17.03 -10.02
N ILE A 127 6.34 16.31 -9.34
CA ILE A 127 5.22 15.53 -9.89
C ILE A 127 3.96 16.03 -9.21
N GLY A 128 2.97 16.47 -9.99
CA GLY A 128 1.71 17.02 -9.50
C GLY A 128 0.75 15.96 -8.96
N ASN A 129 -0.33 16.43 -8.31
CA ASN A 129 -1.37 15.57 -7.76
C ASN A 129 -1.96 14.68 -8.85
N SER A 130 -2.27 13.43 -8.51
CA SER A 130 -2.94 12.47 -9.41
C SER A 130 -2.29 12.32 -10.79
N ALA A 131 -0.99 12.66 -10.94
CA ALA A 131 -0.30 12.73 -12.24
C ALA A 131 -0.39 11.44 -13.05
N PHE A 132 -0.38 10.28 -12.39
CA PHE A 132 -0.44 8.95 -13.01
C PHE A 132 -1.73 8.18 -12.68
N SER A 133 -2.77 8.89 -12.25
CA SER A 133 -4.05 8.25 -11.90
C SER A 133 -4.67 7.54 -13.11
N ASN A 134 -5.15 6.32 -12.90
CA ASN A 134 -5.72 5.45 -13.94
C ASN A 134 -4.76 5.21 -15.13
N THR A 135 -3.51 4.85 -14.80
CA THR A 135 -2.51 4.33 -15.74
C THR A 135 -2.22 2.85 -15.46
N SER A 136 -1.48 2.19 -16.36
CA SER A 136 -1.01 0.81 -16.18
C SER A 136 0.48 0.73 -15.79
N LEU A 137 1.05 1.80 -15.25
CA LEU A 137 2.45 1.82 -14.82
C LEU A 137 2.70 0.74 -13.77
N SER A 138 3.63 -0.17 -14.03
CA SER A 138 4.02 -1.24 -13.11
C SER A 138 5.28 -0.92 -12.31
N ARG A 139 6.14 -0.03 -12.82
CA ARG A 139 7.38 0.40 -12.19
C ARG A 139 7.59 1.89 -12.37
N LEU A 140 8.20 2.52 -11.38
CA LEU A 140 8.61 3.93 -11.44
C LEU A 140 9.87 4.16 -10.63
N ALA A 141 10.87 4.82 -11.24
CA ALA A 141 12.10 5.23 -10.58
C ALA A 141 12.06 6.74 -10.30
N ILE A 142 12.03 7.12 -9.03
CA ILE A 142 12.04 8.52 -8.60
C ILE A 142 13.48 9.07 -8.69
N PRO A 143 13.75 10.09 -9.49
CA PRO A 143 15.10 10.63 -9.66
C PRO A 143 15.60 11.37 -8.41
N SER A 144 16.92 11.56 -8.32
CA SER A 144 17.54 12.22 -7.16
C SER A 144 17.17 13.69 -7.01
N SER A 145 16.79 14.34 -8.09
CA SER A 145 16.35 15.75 -8.16
C SER A 145 14.91 15.95 -7.68
N CYS A 146 14.07 14.90 -7.67
CA CYS A 146 12.67 15.02 -7.34
C CYS A 146 12.47 15.28 -5.84
N VAL A 147 11.95 16.46 -5.53
CA VAL A 147 11.73 16.94 -4.15
C VAL A 147 10.25 17.12 -3.81
N ASN A 148 9.36 17.11 -4.81
CA ASN A 148 7.93 17.24 -4.61
C ASN A 148 7.17 16.14 -5.38
N ILE A 149 6.39 15.35 -4.66
CA ILE A 149 5.41 14.39 -5.19
C ILE A 149 4.08 14.75 -4.57
N GLY A 150 3.12 15.10 -5.40
CA GLY A 150 1.78 15.51 -4.97
C GLY A 150 0.94 14.36 -4.43
N ASP A 151 -0.18 14.71 -3.84
CA ASP A 151 -1.12 13.75 -3.30
C ASP A 151 -1.68 12.87 -4.42
N ASP A 152 -1.83 11.57 -4.14
CA ASP A 152 -2.32 10.56 -5.10
C ASP A 152 -1.54 10.47 -6.43
N ALA A 153 -0.38 11.15 -6.54
CA ALA A 153 0.42 11.18 -7.77
C ALA A 153 0.78 9.78 -8.29
N LEU A 154 1.05 8.86 -7.38
CA LEU A 154 1.47 7.48 -7.67
C LEU A 154 0.31 6.46 -7.60
N CYS A 155 -0.91 6.90 -7.30
CA CYS A 155 -2.08 6.05 -7.26
C CYS A 155 -2.58 5.76 -8.68
N THR A 156 -2.06 4.71 -9.30
CA THR A 156 -2.35 4.37 -10.71
C THR A 156 -3.72 3.74 -10.95
N GLY A 157 -4.48 3.43 -9.90
CA GLY A 157 -5.84 2.87 -10.02
C GLY A 157 -6.90 3.88 -10.47
N PRO A 158 -8.09 3.42 -10.88
CA PRO A 158 -9.17 4.29 -11.34
C PRO A 158 -9.68 5.20 -10.21
N SER A 159 -9.70 6.50 -10.46
CA SER A 159 -10.28 7.50 -9.56
C SER A 159 -11.77 7.65 -9.88
N PHE A 160 -12.66 7.23 -9.00
CA PHE A 160 -14.09 7.52 -9.11
C PHE A 160 -14.47 8.68 -8.18
N PRO A 161 -15.01 9.79 -8.70
CA PRO A 161 -15.54 10.86 -7.86
C PRO A 161 -16.65 10.32 -6.95
N GLY A 162 -16.48 10.46 -5.64
CA GLY A 162 -17.49 10.04 -4.65
C GLY A 162 -17.29 8.66 -4.03
N SER A 163 -16.26 7.92 -4.40
CA SER A 163 -15.95 6.62 -3.78
C SER A 163 -15.07 6.79 -2.52
N ALA A 164 -15.63 7.34 -1.45
CA ALA A 164 -15.02 7.23 -0.14
C ALA A 164 -14.93 5.74 0.23
N GLY A 165 -13.76 5.12 0.05
CA GLY A 165 -13.48 3.75 0.50
C GLY A 165 -13.39 2.66 -0.56
N LEU A 166 -13.43 2.96 -1.88
CA LEU A 166 -13.12 1.95 -2.89
C LEU A 166 -11.60 1.89 -3.14
N ALA A 167 -11.05 0.71 -2.96
CA ALA A 167 -9.64 0.41 -3.19
C ALA A 167 -9.27 0.73 -4.63
N TYR A 168 -8.40 1.70 -4.82
CA TYR A 168 -7.73 1.94 -6.09
C TYR A 168 -6.76 0.79 -6.32
N ALA A 169 -7.06 -0.06 -7.29
CA ALA A 169 -6.14 -1.12 -7.66
C ALA A 169 -4.93 -0.51 -8.38
N SER A 170 -3.86 -0.20 -7.65
CA SER A 170 -2.63 0.31 -8.27
C SER A 170 -1.92 -0.81 -9.03
N SER A 171 -1.62 -0.58 -10.30
CA SER A 171 -0.73 -1.44 -11.08
C SER A 171 0.74 -1.27 -10.68
N LEU A 172 1.08 -0.18 -9.97
CA LEU A 172 2.44 0.17 -9.58
C LEU A 172 2.93 -0.75 -8.46
N SER A 173 3.64 -1.80 -8.83
CA SER A 173 4.16 -2.82 -7.92
C SER A 173 5.60 -2.56 -7.47
N GLU A 174 6.34 -1.74 -8.20
CA GLU A 174 7.74 -1.44 -7.91
C GLU A 174 7.99 0.07 -7.96
N VAL A 175 8.46 0.61 -6.84
CA VAL A 175 8.95 1.99 -6.75
C VAL A 175 10.38 1.95 -6.25
N SER A 176 11.25 2.66 -6.94
CA SER A 176 12.63 2.86 -6.50
C SER A 176 12.95 4.35 -6.40
N VAL A 177 13.90 4.68 -5.55
CA VAL A 177 14.38 6.06 -5.36
C VAL A 177 15.87 6.09 -5.66
N ALA A 178 16.27 6.99 -6.54
CA ALA A 178 17.66 7.13 -6.93
C ALA A 178 18.54 7.53 -5.73
N ALA A 179 19.76 6.99 -5.70
CA ALA A 179 20.74 7.36 -4.69
C ALA A 179 20.98 8.88 -4.69
N GLY A 180 21.04 9.48 -3.49
CA GLY A 180 21.22 10.92 -3.31
C GLY A 180 19.92 11.75 -3.33
N ASN A 181 18.76 11.15 -3.50
CA ASN A 181 17.52 11.87 -3.27
C ASN A 181 17.42 12.26 -1.78
N ARG A 182 17.22 13.57 -1.51
CA ARG A 182 17.19 14.11 -0.15
C ARG A 182 15.78 14.24 0.43
N ALA A 183 14.76 14.20 -0.42
CA ALA A 183 13.38 14.38 -0.02
C ALA A 183 12.65 13.05 0.18
N TYR A 184 13.01 12.03 -0.60
CA TYR A 184 12.31 10.73 -0.59
C TYR A 184 13.26 9.56 -0.44
N LYS A 185 12.78 8.50 0.19
CA LYS A 185 13.47 7.20 0.29
C LYS A 185 12.48 6.05 0.45
N MET A 186 12.88 4.86 0.03
CA MET A 186 12.17 3.64 0.41
C MET A 186 12.55 3.27 1.85
N HIS A 187 11.54 3.06 2.70
CA HIS A 187 11.74 2.63 4.08
C HIS A 187 10.64 1.66 4.49
N GLY A 188 11.03 0.48 4.95
CA GLY A 188 10.07 -0.52 5.42
C GLY A 188 9.01 -0.95 4.38
N GLY A 189 9.35 -0.96 3.09
CA GLY A 189 8.44 -1.34 2.00
C GLY A 189 7.55 -0.20 1.48
N VAL A 190 7.66 1.03 2.02
CA VAL A 190 6.89 2.19 1.59
C VAL A 190 7.79 3.33 1.11
N LEU A 191 7.29 4.13 0.19
CA LEU A 191 7.91 5.40 -0.16
C LEU A 191 7.64 6.41 0.94
N CYS A 192 8.70 6.98 1.49
CA CYS A 192 8.61 7.97 2.57
C CYS A 192 9.21 9.29 2.14
N ARG A 193 8.58 10.38 2.57
CA ARG A 193 9.13 11.73 2.52
C ARG A 193 9.93 12.01 3.79
N GLU A 194 11.15 12.51 3.66
CA GLU A 194 11.96 12.95 4.80
C GLU A 194 11.52 14.33 5.26
N VAL A 195 11.30 14.49 6.56
CA VAL A 195 10.96 15.77 7.18
C VAL A 195 12.17 16.37 7.90
N PRO A 196 12.18 17.69 8.18
CA PRO A 196 13.36 18.38 8.70
C PRO A 196 13.94 17.83 10.01
N ASP A 197 13.14 17.16 10.82
CA ASP A 197 13.56 16.52 12.07
C ASP A 197 14.18 15.12 11.88
N GLY A 198 14.37 14.69 10.63
CA GLY A 198 14.94 13.40 10.26
C GLY A 198 13.97 12.22 10.38
N ARG A 199 12.70 12.47 10.73
CA ARG A 199 11.64 11.48 10.68
C ARG A 199 11.08 11.35 9.25
N LEU A 200 10.14 10.45 9.07
CA LEU A 200 9.60 10.06 7.79
C LEU A 200 8.07 10.16 7.80
N ASP A 201 7.51 10.70 6.72
CA ASP A 201 6.09 10.57 6.42
C ASP A 201 5.92 9.52 5.32
N ALA A 202 5.16 8.46 5.58
CA ALA A 202 4.82 7.47 4.57
C ALA A 202 3.83 8.07 3.58
N VAL A 203 4.14 8.05 2.29
CA VAL A 203 3.34 8.71 1.24
C VAL A 203 2.76 7.74 0.22
N PHE A 204 3.41 6.60 -0.01
CA PHE A 204 2.90 5.61 -0.95
C PHE A 204 3.40 4.20 -0.63
N CYS A 205 2.52 3.21 -0.71
CA CYS A 205 2.83 1.78 -0.61
C CYS A 205 2.58 1.11 -1.96
N PRO A 206 3.57 0.42 -2.55
CA PRO A 206 3.39 -0.32 -3.80
C PRO A 206 2.26 -1.35 -3.72
N GLY A 207 1.63 -1.65 -4.87
CA GLY A 207 0.41 -2.45 -4.94
C GLY A 207 0.50 -3.88 -4.41
N SER A 208 1.70 -4.48 -4.40
CA SER A 208 1.93 -5.82 -3.83
C SER A 208 3.24 -5.83 -3.05
N THR A 209 3.14 -5.92 -1.72
CA THR A 209 4.29 -5.99 -0.83
C THR A 209 4.18 -7.18 0.12
N GLY A 210 5.32 -7.83 0.42
CA GLY A 210 5.38 -8.87 1.44
C GLY A 210 5.19 -8.26 2.84
N ASN A 211 6.22 -7.57 3.30
CA ASN A 211 6.25 -6.96 4.63
C ASN A 211 6.35 -5.44 4.54
N VAL A 212 5.52 -4.76 5.33
CA VAL A 212 5.57 -3.31 5.53
C VAL A 212 5.93 -3.02 6.98
N VAL A 213 6.92 -2.16 7.18
CA VAL A 213 7.38 -1.77 8.52
C VAL A 213 7.30 -0.25 8.68
N LEU A 214 6.30 0.20 9.44
CA LEU A 214 6.17 1.58 9.89
C LEU A 214 6.85 1.72 11.26
N GLY A 215 8.19 1.70 11.24
CA GLY A 215 9.01 1.72 12.44
C GLY A 215 9.14 3.09 13.11
N LYS A 216 9.96 3.18 14.14
CA LYS A 216 10.15 4.39 15.01
C LYS A 216 10.48 5.68 14.27
N ARG A 217 11.06 5.58 13.07
CA ARG A 217 11.35 6.76 12.25
C ARG A 217 10.14 7.29 11.49
N VAL A 218 9.10 6.48 11.31
CA VAL A 218 7.87 6.91 10.62
C VAL A 218 7.03 7.73 11.61
N ARG A 219 6.78 8.99 11.26
CA ARG A 219 5.98 9.92 12.06
C ARG A 219 4.49 9.82 11.71
N SER A 220 4.20 9.81 10.43
CA SER A 220 2.82 9.82 9.94
C SER A 220 2.65 9.04 8.64
N VAL A 221 1.41 8.73 8.34
CA VAL A 221 0.96 8.07 7.11
C VAL A 221 0.03 9.02 6.36
N ALA A 222 0.30 9.29 5.09
CA ALA A 222 -0.58 10.10 4.25
C ALA A 222 -1.90 9.34 3.95
N PRO A 223 -3.03 10.06 3.71
CA PRO A 223 -4.34 9.44 3.48
C PRO A 223 -4.37 8.40 2.37
N SER A 224 -3.61 8.61 1.31
CA SER A 224 -3.54 7.76 0.12
C SER A 224 -2.43 6.70 0.16
N THR A 225 -1.63 6.65 1.23
CA THR A 225 -0.45 5.76 1.29
C THR A 225 -0.77 4.33 0.87
N PHE A 226 -1.87 3.77 1.34
CA PHE A 226 -2.27 2.39 1.06
C PHE A 226 -3.41 2.27 0.03
N ALA A 227 -3.83 3.37 -0.60
CA ALA A 227 -4.99 3.39 -1.48
C ALA A 227 -4.91 2.39 -2.65
N GLY A 228 -3.71 2.16 -3.17
CA GLY A 228 -3.47 1.22 -4.28
C GLY A 228 -2.96 -0.15 -3.87
N THR A 229 -2.84 -0.43 -2.59
CA THR A 229 -2.22 -1.67 -2.11
C THR A 229 -3.21 -2.83 -2.15
N HIS A 230 -2.86 -3.91 -2.86
CA HIS A 230 -3.73 -5.10 -2.99
C HIS A 230 -3.55 -6.07 -1.84
N ARG A 231 -2.32 -6.24 -1.38
CA ARG A 231 -1.97 -7.18 -0.33
C ARG A 231 -0.70 -6.78 0.40
N ILE A 232 -0.78 -6.81 1.73
CA ILE A 232 0.35 -6.77 2.65
C ILE A 232 0.32 -8.08 3.41
N ALA A 233 1.36 -8.91 3.28
CA ALA A 233 1.42 -10.16 4.03
C ALA A 233 1.57 -9.87 5.54
N HIS A 234 2.42 -8.91 5.88
CA HIS A 234 2.62 -8.50 7.26
C HIS A 234 2.85 -6.99 7.35
N LEU A 235 2.04 -6.33 8.17
CA LEU A 235 2.18 -4.91 8.51
C LEU A 235 2.63 -4.79 9.98
N LEU A 236 3.82 -4.27 10.18
CA LEU A 236 4.33 -3.92 11.49
C LEU A 236 4.25 -2.41 11.67
N ILE A 237 3.59 -1.96 12.73
CA ILE A 237 3.39 -0.54 13.03
C ILE A 237 3.95 -0.23 14.42
N PHE A 238 4.69 0.86 14.51
CA PHE A 238 5.10 1.43 15.79
C PHE A 238 3.98 2.32 16.36
N GLU A 239 3.69 2.19 17.65
CA GLU A 239 2.58 2.88 18.33
C GLU A 239 2.49 4.39 18.07
N ALA A 240 3.64 5.06 17.96
CA ALA A 240 3.72 6.51 17.79
C ALA A 240 3.39 7.01 16.38
N VAL A 241 3.10 6.11 15.42
CA VAL A 241 2.75 6.49 14.06
C VAL A 241 1.36 7.13 14.02
N SER A 242 1.25 8.33 13.45
CA SER A 242 -0.02 9.04 13.26
C SER A 242 -0.68 8.67 11.93
N PHE A 243 -1.99 8.49 11.95
CA PHE A 243 -2.82 8.16 10.78
C PHE A 243 -3.84 9.28 10.49
N PRO A 244 -4.39 9.35 9.27
CA PRO A 244 -5.46 10.30 8.95
C PRO A 244 -6.72 10.02 9.77
N GLU A 245 -7.37 11.08 10.29
CA GLU A 245 -8.55 10.95 11.16
C GLU A 245 -9.80 10.43 10.43
N LYS A 246 -9.94 10.69 9.14
CA LYS A 246 -11.20 10.51 8.38
C LYS A 246 -11.16 9.39 7.34
N THR A 247 -10.01 8.78 7.10
CA THR A 247 -9.87 7.70 6.12
C THR A 247 -9.38 6.44 6.82
N PRO A 248 -9.98 5.26 6.54
CA PRO A 248 -9.40 4.00 7.04
C PRO A 248 -7.95 3.92 6.56
N PRO A 249 -6.99 3.74 7.45
CA PRO A 249 -5.56 3.76 7.08
C PRO A 249 -5.16 2.58 6.21
N LEU A 250 -5.97 1.53 6.18
CA LEU A 250 -5.74 0.32 5.41
C LEU A 250 -6.94 0.02 4.51
N PRO A 251 -6.72 -0.26 3.22
CA PRO A 251 -7.79 -0.77 2.38
C PRO A 251 -8.27 -2.13 2.91
N ASN A 252 -9.56 -2.32 2.93
CA ASN A 252 -10.33 -3.40 3.60
C ASN A 252 -9.93 -4.86 3.26
N ARG A 253 -8.89 -5.10 2.46
CA ARG A 253 -8.45 -6.45 2.06
C ARG A 253 -6.94 -6.61 2.00
N ALA A 254 -6.18 -5.61 2.43
CA ALA A 254 -4.76 -5.53 2.11
C ALA A 254 -3.81 -6.20 3.10
N CYS A 255 -4.25 -6.52 4.33
CA CYS A 255 -3.34 -6.99 5.38
C CYS A 255 -3.75 -8.35 5.93
N ASP A 256 -2.84 -9.32 5.92
CA ASP A 256 -3.07 -10.66 6.47
C ASP A 256 -2.66 -10.75 7.95
N ARG A 257 -1.54 -10.12 8.32
CA ARG A 257 -1.06 -10.07 9.71
C ARG A 257 -0.74 -8.62 10.11
N LEU A 258 -1.26 -8.19 11.25
CA LEU A 258 -0.97 -6.89 11.85
C LEU A 258 -0.17 -7.08 13.14
N THR A 259 0.99 -6.44 13.22
CA THR A 259 1.79 -6.37 14.43
C THR A 259 1.90 -4.92 14.87
N ILE A 260 1.69 -4.66 16.16
CA ILE A 260 1.87 -3.35 16.76
C ILE A 260 2.96 -3.45 17.82
N ASP A 261 3.99 -2.64 17.68
CA ASP A 261 5.10 -2.52 18.62
C ASP A 261 4.85 -1.33 19.56
N PHE A 262 4.78 -1.60 20.85
CA PHE A 262 4.56 -0.62 21.90
C PHE A 262 5.84 -0.38 22.69
N SER A 263 6.19 0.88 22.88
CA SER A 263 7.21 1.28 23.84
C SER A 263 6.56 1.64 25.18
N ALA A 264 6.59 0.73 26.12
CA ALA A 264 6.12 1.04 27.47
C ALA A 264 6.98 2.13 28.14
N PRO A 265 6.39 3.00 29.00
CA PRO A 265 7.11 4.07 29.70
C PRO A 265 8.25 3.63 30.61
N ARG A 266 8.38 2.33 30.88
CA ARG A 266 9.39 1.71 31.74
C ARG A 266 10.43 0.85 31.03
N GLY A 267 10.57 0.98 29.69
CA GLY A 267 11.63 0.31 28.92
C GLY A 267 11.36 -1.14 28.55
N THR A 268 10.17 -1.68 28.81
CA THR A 268 9.71 -2.97 28.27
C THR A 268 8.97 -2.71 26.98
N SER A 269 9.43 -3.27 25.85
CA SER A 269 8.67 -3.25 24.59
C SER A 269 7.64 -4.39 24.61
N TRP A 270 6.43 -4.09 24.21
CA TRP A 270 5.36 -5.08 24.04
C TRP A 270 5.01 -5.15 22.58
N GLU A 271 4.78 -6.34 22.09
CA GLU A 271 4.37 -6.60 20.71
C GLU A 271 3.06 -7.36 20.72
N ILE A 272 2.08 -6.88 19.95
CA ILE A 272 0.84 -7.60 19.66
C ILE A 272 0.86 -7.96 18.19
N SER A 273 0.86 -9.25 17.89
CA SER A 273 0.78 -9.76 16.53
C SER A 273 -0.52 -10.53 16.34
N LEU A 274 -1.36 -10.07 15.41
CA LEU A 274 -2.69 -10.63 15.15
C LEU A 274 -2.80 -11.02 13.69
N GLU A 275 -3.27 -12.24 13.43
CA GLU A 275 -3.72 -12.65 12.10
C GLU A 275 -5.11 -12.09 11.85
N LEU A 276 -5.27 -11.33 10.78
CA LEU A 276 -6.53 -10.68 10.48
C LEU A 276 -7.39 -11.57 9.59
N PRO A 277 -8.64 -11.85 10.00
CA PRO A 277 -9.58 -12.60 9.19
C PRO A 277 -9.96 -11.84 7.91
N SER A 278 -10.65 -12.49 6.99
CA SER A 278 -11.14 -11.86 5.77
C SER A 278 -12.51 -11.18 5.96
N GLY A 279 -12.83 -10.23 5.09
CA GLY A 279 -14.17 -9.65 4.98
C GLY A 279 -14.55 -8.65 6.07
N ALA A 280 -15.84 -8.63 6.45
CA ALA A 280 -16.42 -7.63 7.35
C ALA A 280 -15.84 -7.65 8.78
N ILE A 281 -15.36 -8.81 9.22
CA ILE A 281 -14.73 -8.96 10.54
C ILE A 281 -13.41 -8.20 10.58
N ARG A 282 -12.55 -8.37 9.55
CA ARG A 282 -11.30 -7.61 9.40
C ARG A 282 -11.55 -6.10 9.49
N ASN A 283 -12.57 -5.63 8.79
CA ASN A 283 -12.89 -4.20 8.75
C ASN A 283 -13.24 -3.66 10.15
N ARG A 284 -14.06 -4.38 10.92
CA ARG A 284 -14.39 -3.99 12.30
C ARG A 284 -13.16 -3.91 13.21
N ILE A 285 -12.25 -4.88 13.07
CA ILE A 285 -11.01 -4.92 13.85
C ILE A 285 -10.13 -3.71 13.50
N ILE A 286 -9.96 -3.44 12.21
CA ILE A 286 -9.16 -2.31 11.72
C ILE A 286 -9.82 -0.98 12.14
N ASP A 287 -11.12 -0.82 11.96
CA ASP A 287 -11.84 0.40 12.34
C ASP A 287 -11.76 0.67 13.86
N ALA A 288 -11.82 -0.37 14.69
CA ALA A 288 -11.63 -0.25 16.13
C ALA A 288 -10.19 0.15 16.50
N ALA A 289 -9.21 -0.40 15.78
CA ALA A 289 -7.80 -0.13 16.00
C ALA A 289 -7.42 1.33 15.71
N PHE A 290 -8.01 1.91 14.65
CA PHE A 290 -7.61 3.20 14.10
C PHE A 290 -8.72 4.24 14.25
N PHE A 291 -8.86 4.81 15.43
CA PHE A 291 -9.84 5.84 15.68
C PHE A 291 -9.18 7.16 16.08
N GLY A 292 -9.60 8.27 15.44
CA GLY A 292 -9.08 9.61 15.74
C GLY A 292 -7.60 9.78 15.40
N GLY A 293 -7.12 9.14 14.33
CA GLY A 293 -5.75 9.29 13.83
C GLY A 293 -4.67 8.60 14.67
N ARG A 294 -5.05 7.78 15.63
CA ARG A 294 -4.12 7.03 16.49
C ARG A 294 -4.51 5.55 16.56
N ILE A 295 -3.51 4.72 16.79
CA ILE A 295 -3.72 3.32 17.11
C ILE A 295 -4.20 3.21 18.55
N ARG A 296 -5.27 2.42 18.75
CA ARG A 296 -5.81 2.06 20.06
C ARG A 296 -5.67 0.57 20.29
N PRO A 297 -4.58 0.16 20.96
CA PRO A 297 -4.27 -1.25 21.15
C PRO A 297 -5.34 -2.04 21.86
N GLU A 298 -5.88 -1.45 22.94
CA GLU A 298 -6.92 -2.10 23.75
C GLU A 298 -8.20 -2.32 22.91
N ALA A 299 -8.60 -1.34 22.11
CA ALA A 299 -9.75 -1.46 21.23
C ALA A 299 -9.52 -2.46 20.10
N LEU A 300 -8.29 -2.52 19.55
CA LEU A 300 -7.88 -3.53 18.58
C LEU A 300 -8.03 -4.94 19.15
N VAL A 301 -7.42 -5.17 20.31
CA VAL A 301 -7.40 -6.48 20.96
C VAL A 301 -8.81 -6.91 21.35
N CYS A 302 -9.58 -6.02 21.96
CA CYS A 302 -10.98 -6.29 22.32
C CYS A 302 -11.81 -6.68 21.09
N ALA A 303 -11.76 -5.87 20.02
CA ALA A 303 -12.49 -6.16 18.78
C ALA A 303 -12.04 -7.47 18.12
N TYR A 304 -10.75 -7.80 18.21
CA TYR A 304 -10.20 -9.06 17.72
C TYR A 304 -10.72 -10.24 18.53
N ASP A 305 -10.57 -10.21 19.86
CA ASP A 305 -10.97 -11.28 20.76
C ASP A 305 -12.50 -11.53 20.70
N GLU A 306 -13.33 -10.47 20.64
CA GLU A 306 -14.78 -10.56 20.41
C GLU A 306 -15.15 -11.17 19.05
N SER A 307 -14.27 -11.08 18.06
CA SER A 307 -14.53 -11.56 16.71
C SER A 307 -14.20 -13.05 16.53
N ILE A 308 -13.26 -13.60 17.29
CA ILE A 308 -12.80 -14.99 17.14
C ILE A 308 -13.96 -15.99 17.25
N PRO A 309 -14.88 -15.91 18.24
CA PRO A 309 -16.01 -16.84 18.35
C PRO A 309 -17.01 -16.78 17.18
N GLN A 310 -16.90 -15.77 16.29
CA GLN A 310 -17.78 -15.59 15.14
C GLN A 310 -17.25 -16.24 13.85
N PHE A 311 -16.06 -16.85 13.88
CA PHE A 311 -15.51 -17.55 12.73
C PHE A 311 -16.32 -18.81 12.44
N LYS A 312 -16.53 -19.09 11.15
CA LYS A 312 -17.30 -20.26 10.70
C LYS A 312 -16.46 -21.53 10.66
N ASP A 313 -15.16 -21.40 10.49
CA ASP A 313 -14.22 -22.52 10.48
C ASP A 313 -13.78 -22.79 11.93
N GLU A 314 -14.20 -23.93 12.46
CA GLU A 314 -13.93 -24.35 13.84
C GLU A 314 -12.44 -24.54 14.11
N PHE A 315 -11.70 -25.07 13.13
CA PHE A 315 -10.25 -25.21 13.27
C PHE A 315 -9.57 -23.85 13.37
N GLU A 316 -9.91 -22.93 12.46
CA GLU A 316 -9.34 -21.58 12.45
C GLU A 316 -9.70 -20.82 13.72
N GLN A 317 -10.94 -20.93 14.19
CA GLN A 317 -11.38 -20.35 15.45
C GLN A 317 -10.53 -20.83 16.62
N THR A 318 -10.41 -22.17 16.78
CA THR A 318 -9.69 -22.78 17.90
C THR A 318 -8.18 -22.50 17.84
N ARG A 319 -7.60 -22.49 16.63
CA ARG A 319 -6.21 -22.13 16.38
C ARG A 319 -5.90 -20.70 16.85
N LEU A 320 -6.76 -19.74 16.52
CA LEU A 320 -6.59 -18.33 16.94
C LEU A 320 -6.77 -18.18 18.45
N MET A 321 -7.70 -18.90 19.06
CA MET A 321 -7.84 -18.92 20.52
C MET A 321 -6.58 -19.46 21.21
N ALA A 322 -5.98 -20.54 20.69
CA ALA A 322 -4.73 -21.09 21.19
C ALA A 322 -3.57 -20.06 21.07
N ALA A 323 -3.47 -19.38 19.94
CA ALA A 323 -2.48 -18.33 19.74
C ALA A 323 -2.65 -17.16 20.73
N ARG A 324 -3.90 -16.77 21.03
CA ARG A 324 -4.18 -15.72 22.03
C ARG A 324 -3.87 -16.15 23.45
N LEU A 325 -4.10 -17.41 23.79
CA LEU A 325 -3.73 -17.98 25.11
C LEU A 325 -2.22 -18.08 25.29
N ALA A 326 -1.48 -18.40 24.23
CA ALA A 326 -0.02 -18.45 24.24
C ALA A 326 0.61 -17.05 24.45
N ARG A 327 -0.02 -16.02 23.90
CA ARG A 327 0.43 -14.63 23.98
C ARG A 327 -0.68 -13.74 24.52
N PRO A 328 -0.99 -13.80 25.82
CA PRO A 328 -2.19 -13.20 26.42
C PRO A 328 -2.05 -11.69 26.68
N VAL A 329 -1.36 -10.95 25.83
CA VAL A 329 -1.21 -9.50 25.96
C VAL A 329 -2.58 -8.84 25.89
N MET A 330 -2.98 -8.11 26.94
CA MET A 330 -4.29 -7.46 27.09
C MET A 330 -5.51 -8.39 26.97
N LEU A 331 -5.33 -9.71 27.13
CA LEU A 331 -6.44 -10.68 27.14
C LEU A 331 -7.12 -10.62 28.50
N ASP A 332 -8.38 -10.21 28.53
CA ASP A 332 -9.18 -10.20 29.76
C ASP A 332 -9.53 -11.59 30.26
N GLU A 333 -9.96 -11.69 31.52
CA GLU A 333 -10.22 -12.98 32.16
C GLU A 333 -11.41 -13.72 31.54
N ALA A 334 -12.42 -13.01 31.07
CA ALA A 334 -13.60 -13.64 30.47
C ALA A 334 -13.27 -14.32 29.13
N HIS A 335 -12.56 -13.62 28.26
CA HIS A 335 -12.08 -14.21 27.00
C HIS A 335 -11.05 -15.30 27.24
N ARG A 336 -10.15 -15.13 28.25
CA ARG A 336 -9.19 -16.17 28.61
C ARG A 336 -9.89 -17.46 29.05
N ALA A 337 -10.89 -17.38 29.91
CA ALA A 337 -11.65 -18.53 30.37
C ALA A 337 -12.40 -19.21 29.21
N LEU A 338 -13.08 -18.41 28.37
CA LEU A 338 -13.77 -18.90 27.19
C LEU A 338 -12.83 -19.62 26.22
N PHE A 339 -11.71 -18.97 25.85
CA PHE A 339 -10.76 -19.54 24.91
C PHE A 339 -10.14 -20.82 25.43
N ARG A 340 -9.81 -20.85 26.73
CA ARG A 340 -9.27 -22.05 27.35
C ARG A 340 -10.26 -23.21 27.31
N SER A 341 -11.52 -22.98 27.64
CA SER A 341 -12.56 -24.02 27.58
C SER A 341 -12.71 -24.61 26.18
N VAL A 342 -12.82 -23.74 25.16
CA VAL A 342 -13.01 -24.19 23.76
C VAL A 342 -11.78 -24.94 23.23
N VAL A 343 -10.58 -24.47 23.54
CA VAL A 343 -9.34 -25.14 23.09
C VAL A 343 -9.12 -26.44 23.81
N ASP A 344 -9.45 -26.53 25.11
CA ASP A 344 -9.39 -27.79 25.87
C ASP A 344 -10.33 -28.86 25.31
N GLU A 345 -11.55 -28.47 24.96
CA GLU A 345 -12.55 -29.38 24.35
C GLU A 345 -12.12 -29.87 22.97
N SER A 346 -11.48 -29.02 22.19
CA SER A 346 -11.06 -29.31 20.80
C SER A 346 -9.60 -29.78 20.69
N PHE A 347 -8.90 -30.00 21.79
CA PHE A 347 -7.44 -30.20 21.85
C PHE A 347 -6.91 -31.26 20.89
N VAL A 348 -7.46 -32.49 20.94
CA VAL A 348 -6.99 -33.60 20.09
C VAL A 348 -7.25 -33.30 18.61
N SER A 349 -8.46 -32.79 18.31
CA SER A 349 -8.82 -32.41 16.95
C SER A 349 -7.88 -31.32 16.40
N LEU A 350 -7.56 -30.32 17.21
CA LEU A 350 -6.64 -29.25 16.87
C LEU A 350 -5.22 -29.77 16.58
N CYS A 351 -4.69 -30.66 17.42
CA CYS A 351 -3.39 -31.28 17.20
C CYS A 351 -3.35 -32.08 15.88
N VAL A 352 -4.36 -32.88 15.61
CA VAL A 352 -4.46 -33.69 14.38
C VAL A 352 -4.55 -32.81 13.13
N HIS A 353 -5.38 -31.78 13.16
CA HIS A 353 -5.50 -30.83 12.04
C HIS A 353 -4.21 -30.02 11.81
N ALA A 354 -3.53 -29.61 12.88
CA ALA A 354 -2.23 -28.96 12.80
C ALA A 354 -1.18 -29.90 12.17
N GLY A 355 -1.14 -31.16 12.60
CA GLY A 355 -0.27 -32.19 12.02
C GLY A 355 -0.52 -32.40 10.53
N ALA A 356 -1.79 -32.48 10.11
CA ALA A 356 -2.18 -32.66 8.71
C ALA A 356 -1.74 -31.50 7.79
N ARG A 357 -1.62 -30.31 8.35
CA ARG A 357 -1.23 -29.06 7.62
C ARG A 357 0.24 -28.70 7.79
N ASN A 358 1.01 -29.45 8.60
CA ASN A 358 2.35 -29.07 9.07
C ASN A 358 2.38 -27.67 9.72
N ASP A 359 1.33 -27.37 10.48
CA ASP A 359 1.18 -26.10 11.21
C ASP A 359 1.87 -26.20 12.57
N TRP A 360 3.19 -26.03 12.53
CA TRP A 360 4.03 -26.07 13.73
C TRP A 360 3.71 -24.95 14.70
N GLU A 361 3.30 -23.78 14.19
CA GLU A 361 2.96 -22.62 15.02
C GLU A 361 1.76 -22.93 15.95
N THR A 362 0.77 -23.64 15.46
CA THR A 362 -0.37 -24.07 16.30
C THR A 362 0.06 -25.02 17.40
N LEU A 363 0.93 -26.00 17.11
CA LEU A 363 1.46 -26.90 18.14
C LEU A 363 2.31 -26.16 19.18
N ASP A 364 3.14 -25.21 18.75
CA ASP A 364 3.93 -24.35 19.64
C ASP A 364 3.02 -23.49 20.53
N ASN A 365 1.97 -22.88 19.98
CA ASN A 365 1.01 -22.09 20.74
C ASN A 365 0.27 -22.92 21.79
N LEU A 366 -0.06 -24.17 21.50
CA LEU A 366 -0.65 -25.08 22.49
C LEU A 366 0.31 -25.37 23.65
N MET A 367 1.60 -25.56 23.35
CA MET A 367 2.63 -25.74 24.39
C MET A 367 2.86 -24.47 25.20
N ASP A 368 2.98 -23.31 24.53
CA ASP A 368 3.23 -22.03 25.17
C ASP A 368 2.05 -21.54 26.02
N SER A 369 0.81 -21.93 25.67
CA SER A 369 -0.39 -21.64 26.47
C SER A 369 -0.53 -22.55 27.71
N GLY A 370 0.28 -23.62 27.79
CA GLY A 370 0.18 -24.63 28.83
C GLY A 370 -1.03 -25.56 28.68
N ILE A 371 -1.68 -25.61 27.52
CA ILE A 371 -2.74 -26.58 27.20
C ILE A 371 -2.13 -27.92 26.78
N LEU A 372 -1.09 -27.88 25.96
CA LEU A 372 -0.25 -29.02 25.64
C LEU A 372 0.95 -29.03 26.59
N ASP A 373 0.78 -29.58 27.77
CA ASP A 373 1.79 -29.74 28.79
C ASP A 373 2.42 -31.14 28.80
N GLY A 374 3.21 -31.42 29.83
CA GLY A 374 3.86 -32.73 30.01
C GLY A 374 2.88 -33.88 30.19
N GLU A 375 1.71 -33.64 30.74
CA GLU A 375 0.71 -34.66 31.02
C GLU A 375 -0.13 -34.99 29.77
N ARG A 376 -0.42 -33.99 28.93
CA ARG A 376 -1.22 -34.15 27.69
C ARG A 376 -0.40 -34.50 26.45
N ALA A 377 0.93 -34.34 26.49
CA ALA A 377 1.79 -34.67 25.35
C ALA A 377 1.66 -36.12 24.85
N PRO A 378 1.54 -37.15 25.71
CA PRO A 378 1.30 -38.52 25.25
C PRO A 378 0.01 -38.68 24.45
N GLU A 379 -1.07 -38.01 24.85
CA GLU A 379 -2.36 -38.03 24.15
C GLU A 379 -2.22 -37.41 22.74
N ALA A 380 -1.56 -36.26 22.63
CA ALA A 380 -1.29 -35.59 21.35
C ALA A 380 -0.42 -36.45 20.43
N VAL A 381 0.68 -37.02 20.95
CA VAL A 381 1.60 -37.89 20.19
C VAL A 381 0.90 -39.14 19.70
N SER A 382 0.09 -39.80 20.56
CA SER A 382 -0.69 -40.97 20.20
C SER A 382 -1.70 -40.67 19.09
N ALA A 383 -2.42 -39.56 19.19
CA ALA A 383 -3.35 -39.10 18.17
C ALA A 383 -2.66 -38.83 16.84
N LEU A 384 -1.55 -38.08 16.84
CA LEU A 384 -0.76 -37.74 15.64
C LEU A 384 -0.24 -39.01 14.96
N ASN A 385 0.33 -39.96 15.70
CA ASN A 385 0.85 -41.21 15.16
C ASN A 385 -0.27 -42.09 14.57
N ARG A 386 -1.45 -42.14 15.21
CA ARG A 386 -2.61 -42.86 14.70
C ARG A 386 -3.05 -42.41 13.30
N PHE A 387 -2.88 -41.13 12.99
CA PHE A 387 -3.17 -40.55 11.67
C PHE A 387 -1.96 -40.48 10.76
N GLY A 388 -0.78 -40.97 11.17
CA GLY A 388 0.43 -41.03 10.35
C GLY A 388 1.24 -39.70 10.32
N PHE A 389 0.94 -38.76 11.21
CA PHE A 389 1.64 -37.45 11.28
C PHE A 389 2.88 -37.53 12.17
N THR A 390 3.82 -38.40 11.82
CA THR A 390 5.00 -38.73 12.63
C THR A 390 5.93 -37.53 12.86
N LEU A 391 6.07 -36.61 11.87
CA LEU A 391 6.84 -35.40 12.02
C LEU A 391 6.23 -34.46 13.06
N ALA A 392 4.91 -34.34 13.08
CA ALA A 392 4.21 -33.54 14.10
C ALA A 392 4.33 -34.16 15.49
N ALA A 393 4.24 -35.48 15.60
CA ALA A 393 4.49 -36.19 16.83
C ALA A 393 5.93 -35.94 17.35
N ALA A 394 6.93 -36.01 16.46
CA ALA A 394 8.33 -35.72 16.81
C ALA A 394 8.49 -34.26 17.26
N HIS A 395 7.81 -33.30 16.61
CA HIS A 395 7.84 -31.89 17.00
C HIS A 395 7.28 -31.67 18.42
N VAL A 396 6.16 -32.36 18.75
CA VAL A 396 5.58 -32.29 20.10
C VAL A 396 6.53 -32.88 21.15
N ILE A 397 7.20 -34.00 20.86
CA ILE A 397 8.18 -34.62 21.76
C ILE A 397 9.35 -33.68 22.01
N ASP A 398 9.99 -33.15 20.95
CA ASP A 398 11.12 -32.22 21.03
C ASP A 398 10.74 -30.91 21.74
N GLY A 399 9.57 -30.38 21.42
CA GLY A 399 9.03 -29.17 22.04
C GLY A 399 8.74 -29.35 23.54
N LYS A 400 8.22 -30.52 23.93
CA LYS A 400 8.01 -30.88 25.35
C LYS A 400 9.33 -30.97 26.11
N GLU A 401 10.32 -31.69 25.57
CA GLU A 401 11.62 -31.82 26.23
C GLU A 401 12.29 -30.46 26.48
N LYS A 402 12.17 -29.57 25.52
CA LYS A 402 12.72 -28.21 25.63
C LYS A 402 12.01 -27.33 26.66
N ARG A 403 10.68 -27.46 26.81
CA ARG A 403 9.87 -26.59 27.68
C ARG A 403 9.67 -27.15 29.08
N PHE A 404 9.54 -28.47 29.22
CA PHE A 404 9.12 -29.14 30.47
C PHE A 404 10.15 -30.14 31.02
N GLY A 405 11.27 -30.33 30.30
CA GLY A 405 12.34 -31.28 30.68
C GLY A 405 12.02 -32.73 30.35
N SER A 406 13.07 -33.57 30.39
CA SER A 406 12.97 -35.01 30.10
C SER A 406 12.49 -35.77 31.33
N GLN A 407 11.16 -35.85 31.54
CA GLN A 407 10.59 -36.98 32.26
C GLN A 407 10.41 -38.14 31.26
N CYS A 408 10.95 -39.31 31.60
CA CYS A 408 10.74 -40.52 30.80
C CYS A 408 9.24 -40.90 30.81
N ILE A 409 8.54 -40.49 29.77
CA ILE A 409 7.16 -40.95 29.50
C ILE A 409 7.26 -41.89 28.31
N ASP A 410 6.73 -43.12 28.52
CA ASP A 410 6.57 -44.11 27.43
C ASP A 410 5.44 -43.62 26.51
N TYR A 411 5.79 -43.23 25.30
CA TYR A 411 4.85 -42.76 24.27
C TYR A 411 4.17 -43.93 23.51
N GLY A 412 4.51 -45.18 23.84
CA GLY A 412 3.92 -46.38 23.23
C GLY A 412 4.17 -46.44 21.70
N ILE A 413 5.34 -46.04 21.22
CA ILE A 413 5.72 -46.06 19.81
C ILE A 413 6.06 -47.48 19.38
#